data_61b45ccf262b513a4c53b2f5c125231e
#
_entry.id   61b45ccf262b513a4c53b2f5c125231e
#
_cell.length_a   1.000
_cell.length_b   1.000
_cell.length_c   1.000
_cell.angle_alpha   90.00
_cell.angle_beta   90.00
_cell.angle_gamma   90.00
#
_symmetry.space_group_name_H-M   'P 1'
#
loop_
_entity.id
_entity.type
_entity.pdbx_description
1 polymer ?
#
loop_
_entity_poly.entity_id
_entity_poly.type
_entity_poly.pdbx_seq_one_letter_code
_entity_poly.pdbx_strand_id
1 'polypeptide(L)'
;MTILEAKNLHKSYGNKFNKQEVLKGLDFSFEKGEFVSIMGPSGSGKTTLLNVLSSIDRINSGSVMIEGNEITGMKEKQLAEFRKHHLGFIFQEYNLLDTLTVKENILLPLSVAKTSPAEADHRFNTIANELGIYELKDKYPNEISGGQKQRTSAARAFIHEPSIIFADEPTGALDSKSASDLLNKLAELNRSRNATIIMVTHDPVAASYCSRILFIKDGHLYTQLHKGNQTRQEFFKDVMKTQGVLGGVQNEH
;
A
#
# COMPACT_ATOMS: atom_id res chain seq x y z
N MET A 1 -8.51 17.18 -1.75
CA MET A 1 -7.35 17.55 -2.61
C MET A 1 -6.76 16.27 -3.18
N THR A 2 -6.79 16.13 -4.52
CA THR A 2 -6.28 14.93 -5.20
C THR A 2 -4.79 14.76 -4.97
N ILE A 3 -4.39 13.61 -4.45
CA ILE A 3 -2.98 13.29 -4.20
C ILE A 3 -2.38 12.40 -5.29
N LEU A 4 -3.20 11.51 -5.87
CA LEU A 4 -2.84 10.64 -6.99
C LEU A 4 -3.92 10.68 -8.04
N GLU A 5 -3.53 10.85 -9.29
CA GLU A 5 -4.42 10.75 -10.45
C GLU A 5 -3.79 9.81 -11.48
N ALA A 6 -4.57 8.85 -11.94
CA ALA A 6 -4.22 7.90 -12.99
C ALA A 6 -5.16 8.10 -14.17
N LYS A 7 -4.62 8.32 -15.38
CA LYS A 7 -5.39 8.54 -16.60
C LYS A 7 -4.98 7.56 -17.68
N ASN A 8 -5.97 6.84 -18.18
CA ASN A 8 -5.86 5.92 -19.32
C ASN A 8 -4.64 4.98 -19.21
N LEU A 9 -4.47 4.36 -18.02
CA LEU A 9 -3.32 3.52 -17.73
C LEU A 9 -3.36 2.22 -18.51
N HIS A 10 -2.34 1.97 -19.31
CA HIS A 10 -2.12 0.70 -19.99
C HIS A 10 -0.79 0.09 -19.60
N LYS A 11 -0.81 -1.20 -19.28
CA LYS A 11 0.39 -2.00 -19.02
C LYS A 11 0.31 -3.34 -19.69
N SER A 12 1.37 -3.70 -20.40
CA SER A 12 1.52 -5.00 -21.04
C SER A 12 2.91 -5.56 -20.76
N TYR A 13 3.01 -6.87 -20.70
CA TYR A 13 4.26 -7.61 -20.63
C TYR A 13 4.44 -8.48 -21.88
N GLY A 14 5.66 -8.95 -22.10
CA GLY A 14 6.00 -9.80 -23.22
C GLY A 14 6.64 -9.06 -24.39
N ASN A 15 6.83 -9.77 -25.50
CA ASN A 15 7.44 -9.24 -26.73
C ASN A 15 6.36 -9.03 -27.82
N LYS A 16 6.79 -8.58 -29.01
CA LYS A 16 5.89 -8.33 -30.15
C LYS A 16 4.98 -9.51 -30.55
N PHE A 17 5.39 -10.74 -30.26
CA PHE A 17 4.68 -11.96 -30.66
C PHE A 17 3.79 -12.54 -29.56
N ASN A 18 4.07 -12.20 -28.29
CA ASN A 18 3.33 -12.70 -27.13
C ASN A 18 3.12 -11.58 -26.12
N LYS A 19 2.36 -10.56 -26.52
CA LYS A 19 2.02 -9.41 -25.70
C LYS A 19 0.77 -9.71 -24.88
N GLN A 20 0.91 -9.68 -23.55
CA GLN A 20 -0.23 -9.80 -22.63
C GLN A 20 -0.52 -8.44 -22.00
N GLU A 21 -1.69 -7.88 -22.31
CA GLU A 21 -2.15 -6.64 -21.69
C GLU A 21 -2.77 -6.94 -20.32
N VAL A 22 -2.22 -6.29 -19.28
CA VAL A 22 -2.60 -6.52 -17.87
C VAL A 22 -3.42 -5.36 -17.33
N LEU A 23 -3.11 -4.12 -17.68
CA LEU A 23 -3.92 -2.95 -17.37
C LEU A 23 -4.44 -2.34 -18.66
N LYS A 24 -5.75 -2.05 -18.70
CA LYS A 24 -6.48 -1.77 -19.94
C LYS A 24 -7.29 -0.47 -19.81
N GLY A 25 -6.60 0.69 -19.81
CA GLY A 25 -7.24 1.99 -19.78
C GLY A 25 -7.90 2.28 -18.43
N LEU A 26 -7.12 2.23 -17.33
CA LEU A 26 -7.64 2.55 -16.00
C LEU A 26 -7.62 4.06 -15.75
N ASP A 27 -8.77 4.59 -15.31
CA ASP A 27 -8.97 5.97 -14.90
C ASP A 27 -9.49 6.03 -13.47
N PHE A 28 -8.76 6.67 -12.56
CA PHE A 28 -9.18 6.92 -11.16
C PHE A 28 -8.29 7.97 -10.51
N SER A 29 -8.75 8.47 -9.36
CA SER A 29 -7.97 9.37 -8.50
C SER A 29 -8.17 9.02 -7.04
N PHE A 30 -7.19 9.39 -6.20
CA PHE A 30 -7.24 9.29 -4.75
C PHE A 30 -7.05 10.66 -4.11
N GLU A 31 -7.77 10.90 -3.02
CA GLU A 31 -7.66 12.12 -2.25
C GLU A 31 -6.63 11.97 -1.12
N LYS A 32 -6.04 13.09 -0.70
CA LYS A 32 -5.12 13.11 0.45
C LYS A 32 -5.84 12.63 1.71
N GLY A 33 -5.17 11.74 2.46
CA GLY A 33 -5.70 11.16 3.69
C GLY A 33 -6.68 10.00 3.47
N GLU A 34 -6.96 9.57 2.22
CA GLU A 34 -7.75 8.35 2.00
C GLU A 34 -6.99 7.10 2.44
N PHE A 35 -7.71 6.15 3.01
CA PHE A 35 -7.26 4.77 3.13
C PHE A 35 -8.06 3.94 2.12
N VAL A 36 -7.41 3.55 1.04
CA VAL A 36 -8.04 2.88 -0.11
C VAL A 36 -7.52 1.45 -0.24
N SER A 37 -8.41 0.53 -0.63
CA SER A 37 -8.02 -0.81 -1.04
C SER A 37 -8.24 -1.02 -2.54
N ILE A 38 -7.33 -1.77 -3.18
CA ILE A 38 -7.48 -2.31 -4.53
C ILE A 38 -7.71 -3.80 -4.39
N MET A 39 -8.87 -4.27 -4.82
CA MET A 39 -9.30 -5.67 -4.76
C MET A 39 -9.58 -6.25 -6.14
N GLY A 40 -9.65 -7.58 -6.21
CA GLY A 40 -10.00 -8.31 -7.43
C GLY A 40 -9.47 -9.74 -7.41
N PRO A 41 -9.88 -10.58 -8.37
CA PRO A 41 -9.41 -11.96 -8.50
C PRO A 41 -7.88 -12.05 -8.68
N SER A 42 -7.32 -13.25 -8.48
CA SER A 42 -5.92 -13.50 -8.85
C SER A 42 -5.71 -13.22 -10.34
N GLY A 43 -4.59 -12.60 -10.69
CA GLY A 43 -4.27 -12.26 -12.07
C GLY A 43 -5.00 -11.02 -12.64
N SER A 44 -5.85 -10.33 -11.88
CA SER A 44 -6.56 -9.13 -12.36
C SER A 44 -5.69 -7.89 -12.56
N GLY A 45 -4.41 -7.92 -12.18
CA GLY A 45 -3.47 -6.81 -12.37
C GLY A 45 -3.21 -5.93 -11.14
N LYS A 46 -3.67 -6.31 -9.94
CA LYS A 46 -3.53 -5.49 -8.70
C LYS A 46 -2.09 -5.13 -8.35
N THR A 47 -1.21 -6.13 -8.25
CA THR A 47 0.22 -5.91 -7.97
C THR A 47 0.91 -5.13 -9.09
N THR A 48 0.53 -5.40 -10.36
CA THR A 48 0.99 -4.59 -11.50
C THR A 48 0.58 -3.13 -11.36
N LEU A 49 -0.67 -2.88 -10.98
CA LEU A 49 -1.16 -1.53 -10.76
C LEU A 49 -0.40 -0.86 -9.62
N LEU A 50 -0.23 -1.53 -8.47
CA LEU A 50 0.53 -0.99 -7.36
C LEU A 50 1.96 -0.63 -7.78
N ASN A 51 2.65 -1.51 -8.52
CA ASN A 51 4.01 -1.30 -9.00
C ASN A 51 4.11 -0.10 -9.95
N VAL A 52 3.11 0.09 -10.82
CA VAL A 52 3.05 1.22 -11.74
C VAL A 52 2.81 2.53 -10.98
N LEU A 53 1.83 2.56 -10.06
CA LEU A 53 1.53 3.74 -9.26
C LEU A 53 2.68 4.15 -8.35
N SER A 54 3.44 3.19 -7.86
CA SER A 54 4.61 3.41 -7.01
C SER A 54 5.91 3.64 -7.78
N SER A 55 5.84 3.71 -9.11
CA SER A 55 6.99 3.86 -10.01
C SER A 55 8.06 2.78 -9.93
N ILE A 56 7.72 1.61 -9.35
CA ILE A 56 8.59 0.40 -9.39
C ILE A 56 8.63 -0.17 -10.81
N ASP A 57 7.49 -0.12 -11.52
CA ASP A 57 7.39 -0.52 -12.93
C ASP A 57 6.88 0.67 -13.77
N ARG A 58 7.11 0.62 -15.08
CA ARG A 58 6.71 1.65 -16.02
C ARG A 58 5.44 1.26 -16.75
N ILE A 59 4.58 2.24 -17.06
CA ILE A 59 3.43 2.04 -17.94
C ILE A 59 3.85 2.01 -19.40
N ASN A 60 2.98 1.49 -20.25
CA ASN A 60 3.14 1.56 -21.72
C ASN A 60 2.52 2.83 -22.29
N SER A 61 1.39 3.27 -21.75
CA SER A 61 0.73 4.53 -22.12
C SER A 61 -0.21 5.00 -20.98
N GLY A 62 -0.64 6.25 -21.07
CA GLY A 62 -1.40 6.95 -20.03
C GLY A 62 -0.49 7.83 -19.17
N SER A 63 -1.00 8.31 -18.04
CA SER A 63 -0.23 9.13 -17.09
C SER A 63 -0.57 8.83 -15.64
N VAL A 64 0.43 9.03 -14.77
CA VAL A 64 0.27 9.00 -13.30
C VAL A 64 0.82 10.31 -12.77
N MET A 65 -0.01 11.02 -12.02
CA MET A 65 0.36 12.22 -11.27
C MET A 65 0.29 11.96 -9.78
N ILE A 66 1.32 12.35 -9.02
CA ILE A 66 1.35 12.31 -7.56
C ILE A 66 1.74 13.69 -7.06
N GLU A 67 0.93 14.29 -6.20
CA GLU A 67 1.12 15.66 -5.68
C GLU A 67 1.38 16.69 -6.79
N GLY A 68 0.67 16.57 -7.91
CA GLY A 68 0.84 17.45 -9.07
C GLY A 68 2.10 17.17 -9.91
N ASN A 69 2.92 16.19 -9.55
CA ASN A 69 4.09 15.78 -10.33
C ASN A 69 3.73 14.60 -11.24
N GLU A 70 3.95 14.77 -12.55
CA GLU A 70 3.79 13.67 -13.50
C GLU A 70 5.01 12.75 -13.43
N ILE A 71 4.80 11.55 -12.84
CA ILE A 71 5.89 10.58 -12.63
C ILE A 71 6.20 9.74 -13.87
N THR A 72 5.27 9.63 -14.82
CA THR A 72 5.40 8.79 -16.02
C THR A 72 6.51 9.20 -16.96
N GLY A 73 6.78 10.50 -17.05
CA GLY A 73 7.85 11.06 -17.88
C GLY A 73 9.22 11.14 -17.20
N MET A 74 9.33 10.82 -15.92
CA MET A 74 10.57 10.96 -15.16
C MET A 74 11.62 9.92 -15.56
N LYS A 75 12.89 10.34 -15.56
CA LYS A 75 14.05 9.44 -15.70
C LYS A 75 14.25 8.66 -14.40
N GLU A 76 14.96 7.51 -14.46
CA GLU A 76 15.14 6.63 -13.30
C GLU A 76 15.73 7.33 -12.08
N LYS A 77 16.72 8.21 -12.28
CA LYS A 77 17.31 9.00 -11.17
C LYS A 77 16.28 9.92 -10.50
N GLN A 78 15.36 10.51 -11.28
CA GLN A 78 14.29 11.38 -10.75
C GLN A 78 13.24 10.54 -10.01
N LEU A 79 12.87 9.37 -10.57
CA LEU A 79 11.95 8.43 -9.91
C LEU A 79 12.53 7.90 -8.59
N ALA A 80 13.82 7.57 -8.55
CA ALA A 80 14.49 7.13 -7.32
C ALA A 80 14.45 8.22 -6.23
N GLU A 81 14.73 9.47 -6.62
CA GLU A 81 14.66 10.61 -5.69
C GLU A 81 13.20 10.89 -5.26
N PHE A 82 12.25 10.76 -6.18
CA PHE A 82 10.81 10.89 -5.87
C PHE A 82 10.35 9.81 -4.88
N ARG A 83 10.65 8.53 -5.15
CA ARG A 83 10.34 7.42 -4.22
C ARG A 83 10.88 7.66 -2.83
N LYS A 84 12.13 8.08 -2.73
CA LYS A 84 12.83 8.34 -1.47
C LYS A 84 12.12 9.35 -0.56
N HIS A 85 11.51 10.38 -1.14
CA HIS A 85 10.91 11.47 -0.38
C HIS A 85 9.39 11.37 -0.24
N HIS A 86 8.70 10.78 -1.22
CA HIS A 86 7.24 10.86 -1.32
C HIS A 86 6.53 9.52 -1.09
N LEU A 87 7.24 8.39 -1.17
CA LEU A 87 6.59 7.08 -1.14
C LEU A 87 7.10 6.20 0.00
N GLY A 88 6.17 5.57 0.72
CA GLY A 88 6.44 4.52 1.68
C GLY A 88 5.96 3.16 1.16
N PHE A 89 6.59 2.07 1.63
CA PHE A 89 6.25 0.72 1.16
C PHE A 89 6.12 -0.25 2.33
N ILE A 90 5.03 -1.02 2.34
CA ILE A 90 4.78 -2.14 3.23
C ILE A 90 4.56 -3.37 2.35
N PHE A 91 5.43 -4.38 2.46
CA PHE A 91 5.39 -5.60 1.66
C PHE A 91 4.87 -6.78 2.48
N GLN A 92 4.32 -7.78 1.81
CA GLN A 92 3.83 -9.01 2.42
C GLN A 92 4.94 -9.76 3.18
N GLU A 93 6.16 -9.83 2.63
CA GLU A 93 7.32 -10.52 3.21
C GLU A 93 8.22 -9.58 4.05
N TYR A 94 7.65 -8.48 4.56
CA TYR A 94 8.31 -7.50 5.43
C TYR A 94 9.50 -6.76 4.80
N ASN A 95 10.33 -7.42 3.99
CA ASN A 95 11.56 -6.91 3.37
C ASN A 95 12.48 -6.20 4.38
N LEU A 96 12.63 -6.80 5.57
CA LEU A 96 13.59 -6.35 6.58
C LEU A 96 14.98 -6.90 6.25
N LEU A 97 16.01 -6.14 6.58
CA LEU A 97 17.39 -6.59 6.49
C LEU A 97 17.75 -7.33 7.79
N ASP A 98 18.03 -8.64 7.69
CA ASP A 98 18.29 -9.51 8.84
C ASP A 98 19.59 -9.14 9.60
N THR A 99 20.48 -8.42 8.95
CA THR A 99 21.75 -7.94 9.53
C THR A 99 21.59 -6.64 10.32
N LEU A 100 20.43 -6.03 10.28
CA LEU A 100 20.11 -4.79 10.99
C LEU A 100 19.09 -5.04 12.09
N THR A 101 19.21 -4.32 13.20
CA THR A 101 18.22 -4.31 14.28
C THR A 101 16.89 -3.73 13.81
N VAL A 102 15.84 -3.86 14.62
CA VAL A 102 14.53 -3.21 14.39
C VAL A 102 14.70 -1.71 14.20
N LYS A 103 15.44 -1.05 15.09
CA LYS A 103 15.71 0.40 15.00
C LYS A 103 16.43 0.76 13.71
N GLU A 104 17.48 0.06 13.36
CA GLU A 104 18.24 0.32 12.13
C GLU A 104 17.42 0.10 10.87
N ASN A 105 16.60 -0.95 10.82
CA ASN A 105 15.66 -1.17 9.71
C ASN A 105 14.69 0.00 9.53
N ILE A 106 14.13 0.51 10.63
CA ILE A 106 13.19 1.63 10.61
C ILE A 106 13.89 2.92 10.16
N LEU A 107 15.14 3.15 10.60
CA LEU A 107 15.90 4.37 10.30
C LEU A 107 16.46 4.41 8.86
N LEU A 108 16.43 3.33 8.10
CA LEU A 108 17.01 3.28 6.74
C LEU A 108 16.60 4.45 5.83
N PRO A 109 15.30 4.81 5.71
CA PRO A 109 14.89 5.92 4.84
C PRO A 109 15.50 7.26 5.27
N LEU A 110 15.59 7.51 6.58
CA LEU A 110 16.16 8.75 7.11
C LEU A 110 17.69 8.81 6.93
N SER A 111 18.36 7.65 7.02
CA SER A 111 19.80 7.54 6.76
C SER A 111 20.14 7.89 5.32
N VAL A 112 19.33 7.38 4.37
CA VAL A 112 19.46 7.72 2.93
C VAL A 112 19.15 9.19 2.67
N ALA A 113 18.20 9.78 3.42
CA ALA A 113 17.84 11.21 3.34
C ALA A 113 18.87 12.12 4.05
N LYS A 114 19.85 11.56 4.77
CA LYS A 114 20.85 12.30 5.57
C LYS A 114 20.19 13.17 6.65
N THR A 115 19.12 12.69 7.26
CA THR A 115 18.46 13.33 8.42
C THR A 115 19.42 13.36 9.61
N SER A 116 19.36 14.41 10.41
CA SER A 116 20.22 14.53 11.61
C SER A 116 19.92 13.40 12.62
N PRO A 117 20.92 12.92 13.38
CA PRO A 117 20.72 11.86 14.36
C PRO A 117 19.62 12.18 15.40
N ALA A 118 19.59 13.41 15.90
CA ALA A 118 18.60 13.84 16.89
C ALA A 118 17.16 13.77 16.33
N GLU A 119 16.95 14.24 15.11
CA GLU A 119 15.65 14.18 14.44
C GLU A 119 15.26 12.73 14.11
N ALA A 120 16.20 11.92 13.64
CA ALA A 120 15.98 10.51 13.35
C ALA A 120 15.57 9.73 14.61
N ASP A 121 16.23 9.95 15.75
CA ASP A 121 15.88 9.36 17.03
C ASP A 121 14.50 9.82 17.53
N HIS A 122 14.17 11.09 17.37
CA HIS A 122 12.86 11.63 17.74
C HIS A 122 11.74 10.94 16.94
N ARG A 123 11.88 10.88 15.60
CA ARG A 123 10.91 10.23 14.71
C ARG A 123 10.80 8.73 14.99
N PHE A 124 11.93 8.07 15.25
CA PHE A 124 11.95 6.66 15.63
C PHE A 124 11.13 6.43 16.91
N ASN A 125 11.41 7.18 17.97
CA ASN A 125 10.71 7.03 19.25
C ASN A 125 9.20 7.21 19.08
N THR A 126 8.77 8.20 18.29
CA THR A 126 7.37 8.46 18.03
C THR A 126 6.71 7.29 17.32
N ILE A 127 7.23 6.89 16.15
CA ILE A 127 6.57 5.84 15.34
C ILE A 127 6.66 4.44 15.99
N ALA A 128 7.75 4.14 16.68
CA ALA A 128 7.94 2.87 17.36
C ALA A 128 6.98 2.70 18.54
N ASN A 129 6.68 3.76 19.27
CA ASN A 129 5.67 3.75 20.33
C ASN A 129 4.25 3.62 19.75
N GLU A 130 3.89 4.36 18.70
CA GLU A 130 2.58 4.26 18.05
C GLU A 130 2.30 2.84 17.54
N LEU A 131 3.31 2.16 16.99
CA LEU A 131 3.20 0.78 16.50
C LEU A 131 3.46 -0.29 17.58
N GLY A 132 3.79 0.10 18.82
CA GLY A 132 4.02 -0.82 19.94
C GLY A 132 5.21 -1.76 19.73
N ILE A 133 6.30 -1.23 19.19
CA ILE A 133 7.54 -1.98 18.90
C ILE A 133 8.80 -1.34 19.48
N TYR A 134 8.67 -0.29 20.29
CA TYR A 134 9.81 0.42 20.86
C TYR A 134 10.75 -0.51 21.66
N GLU A 135 10.19 -1.42 22.48
CA GLU A 135 10.95 -2.36 23.30
C GLU A 135 11.73 -3.41 22.46
N LEU A 136 11.47 -3.46 21.15
CA LEU A 136 12.15 -4.38 20.24
C LEU A 136 13.33 -3.75 19.50
N LYS A 137 13.65 -2.48 19.79
CA LYS A 137 14.59 -1.65 19.02
C LYS A 137 15.96 -2.28 18.76
N ASP A 138 16.47 -3.04 19.74
CA ASP A 138 17.80 -3.65 19.72
C ASP A 138 17.77 -5.11 19.24
N LYS A 139 16.58 -5.69 18.94
CA LYS A 139 16.42 -7.04 18.43
C LYS A 139 16.61 -7.09 16.91
N TYR A 140 17.02 -8.26 16.42
CA TYR A 140 17.10 -8.54 15.00
C TYR A 140 15.79 -9.15 14.46
N PRO A 141 15.52 -9.11 13.14
CA PRO A 141 14.30 -9.67 12.57
C PRO A 141 14.04 -11.14 12.91
N ASN A 142 15.08 -11.98 13.04
CA ASN A 142 14.94 -13.38 13.41
C ASN A 142 14.55 -13.61 14.89
N GLU A 143 14.58 -12.58 15.73
CA GLU A 143 14.23 -12.65 17.15
C GLU A 143 12.81 -12.18 17.46
N ILE A 144 12.05 -11.76 16.43
CA ILE A 144 10.72 -11.16 16.58
C ILE A 144 9.67 -11.92 15.77
N SER A 145 8.40 -11.85 16.21
CA SER A 145 7.28 -12.52 15.54
C SER A 145 6.94 -11.89 14.18
N GLY A 146 6.19 -12.60 13.33
CA GLY A 146 5.72 -12.10 12.03
C GLY A 146 4.93 -10.78 12.15
N GLY A 147 4.02 -10.68 13.13
CA GLY A 147 3.29 -9.43 13.38
C GLY A 147 4.20 -8.28 13.83
N GLN A 148 5.26 -8.58 14.61
CA GLN A 148 6.27 -7.58 14.99
C GLN A 148 7.12 -7.14 13.80
N LYS A 149 7.53 -8.08 12.93
CA LYS A 149 8.22 -7.79 11.66
C LYS A 149 7.38 -6.85 10.79
N GLN A 150 6.09 -7.12 10.67
CA GLN A 150 5.21 -6.31 9.84
C GLN A 150 4.99 -4.91 10.42
N ARG A 151 4.86 -4.77 11.75
CA ARG A 151 4.84 -3.44 12.38
C ARG A 151 6.16 -2.69 12.22
N THR A 152 7.30 -3.39 12.20
CA THR A 152 8.61 -2.80 11.89
C THR A 152 8.67 -2.31 10.43
N SER A 153 8.17 -3.11 9.49
CA SER A 153 8.04 -2.71 8.08
C SER A 153 7.12 -1.48 7.91
N ALA A 154 5.98 -1.46 8.63
CA ALA A 154 5.11 -0.30 8.65
C ALA A 154 5.80 0.94 9.25
N ALA A 155 6.50 0.81 10.38
CA ALA A 155 7.26 1.92 10.96
C ALA A 155 8.28 2.51 9.98
N ARG A 156 9.01 1.65 9.26
CA ARG A 156 9.95 2.06 8.21
C ARG A 156 9.25 2.82 7.09
N ALA A 157 8.04 2.40 6.70
CA ALA A 157 7.28 3.06 5.65
C ALA A 157 6.77 4.45 6.07
N PHE A 158 6.48 4.67 7.36
CA PHE A 158 5.93 5.92 7.87
C PHE A 158 6.98 6.94 8.34
N ILE A 159 8.21 6.49 8.68
CA ILE A 159 9.18 7.32 9.44
C ILE A 159 9.61 8.61 8.74
N HIS A 160 9.65 8.62 7.42
CA HIS A 160 10.04 9.79 6.62
C HIS A 160 8.83 10.63 6.17
N GLU A 161 7.62 10.33 6.71
CA GLU A 161 6.37 11.06 6.46
C GLU A 161 6.03 11.18 4.96
N PRO A 162 5.95 10.05 4.25
CA PRO A 162 5.69 10.05 2.83
C PRO A 162 4.30 10.59 2.49
N SER A 163 4.13 11.07 1.27
CA SER A 163 2.84 11.52 0.74
C SER A 163 1.86 10.37 0.56
N ILE A 164 2.36 9.21 0.13
CA ILE A 164 1.58 7.99 -0.09
C ILE A 164 2.32 6.77 0.45
N ILE A 165 1.59 5.88 1.10
CA ILE A 165 2.06 4.56 1.50
C ILE A 165 1.37 3.51 0.64
N PHE A 166 2.17 2.72 -0.06
CA PHE A 166 1.73 1.54 -0.79
C PHE A 166 1.90 0.30 0.08
N ALA A 167 0.85 -0.50 0.23
CA ALA A 167 0.86 -1.73 1.01
C ALA A 167 0.43 -2.90 0.11
N ASP A 168 1.34 -3.82 -0.16
CA ASP A 168 1.07 -5.02 -0.97
C ASP A 168 0.83 -6.21 -0.05
N GLU A 169 -0.44 -6.66 0.05
CA GLU A 169 -0.90 -7.77 0.88
C GLU A 169 -0.32 -7.73 2.33
N PRO A 170 -0.45 -6.60 3.06
CA PRO A 170 0.30 -6.40 4.31
C PRO A 170 -0.06 -7.37 5.42
N THR A 171 -1.14 -8.12 5.27
CA THR A 171 -1.62 -9.12 6.24
C THR A 171 -1.45 -10.55 5.77
N GLY A 172 -0.98 -10.78 4.52
CA GLY A 172 -0.98 -12.08 3.88
C GLY A 172 -0.11 -13.16 4.56
N ALA A 173 0.90 -12.75 5.35
CA ALA A 173 1.76 -13.66 6.10
C ALA A 173 1.47 -13.69 7.62
N LEU A 174 0.33 -13.13 8.06
CA LEU A 174 0.00 -12.97 9.48
C LEU A 174 -1.16 -13.86 9.90
N ASP A 175 -1.16 -14.26 11.19
CA ASP A 175 -2.34 -14.79 11.83
C ASP A 175 -3.44 -13.73 11.99
N SER A 176 -4.69 -14.14 12.18
CA SER A 176 -5.86 -13.24 12.24
C SER A 176 -5.76 -12.15 13.32
N LYS A 177 -5.14 -12.44 14.46
CA LYS A 177 -4.95 -11.47 15.54
C LYS A 177 -3.91 -10.42 15.14
N SER A 178 -2.75 -10.84 14.69
CA SER A 178 -1.68 -9.96 14.23
C SER A 178 -2.12 -9.11 13.04
N ALA A 179 -2.91 -9.67 12.12
CA ALA A 179 -3.50 -8.95 11.00
C ALA A 179 -4.45 -7.84 11.47
N SER A 180 -5.37 -8.15 12.38
CA SER A 180 -6.30 -7.16 12.95
C SER A 180 -5.57 -6.06 13.72
N ASP A 181 -4.54 -6.41 14.51
CA ASP A 181 -3.72 -5.45 15.25
C ASP A 181 -3.00 -4.48 14.29
N LEU A 182 -2.40 -5.01 13.23
CA LEU A 182 -1.75 -4.18 12.20
C LEU A 182 -2.74 -3.23 11.52
N LEU A 183 -3.89 -3.75 11.05
CA LEU A 183 -4.90 -2.96 10.35
C LEU A 183 -5.49 -1.84 11.23
N ASN A 184 -5.70 -2.12 12.52
CA ASN A 184 -6.10 -1.10 13.49
C ASN A 184 -5.03 0.00 13.58
N LYS A 185 -3.74 -0.36 13.67
CA LYS A 185 -2.63 0.61 13.71
C LYS A 185 -2.53 1.44 12.43
N LEU A 186 -2.68 0.82 11.26
CA LEU A 186 -2.70 1.54 9.99
C LEU A 186 -3.87 2.52 9.92
N ALA A 187 -5.07 2.12 10.37
CA ALA A 187 -6.24 3.00 10.42
C ALA A 187 -6.08 4.14 11.44
N GLU A 188 -5.41 3.91 12.57
CA GLU A 188 -5.04 4.95 13.54
C GLU A 188 -4.07 5.96 12.92
N LEU A 189 -2.99 5.50 12.28
CA LEU A 189 -1.99 6.33 11.61
C LEU A 189 -2.59 7.13 10.44
N ASN A 190 -3.49 6.50 9.65
CA ASN A 190 -4.22 7.21 8.60
C ASN A 190 -4.98 8.41 9.16
N ARG A 191 -5.75 8.22 10.26
CA ARG A 191 -6.55 9.28 10.87
C ARG A 191 -5.71 10.34 11.59
N SER A 192 -4.72 9.91 12.40
CA SER A 192 -3.95 10.83 13.24
C SER A 192 -2.95 11.66 12.45
N ARG A 193 -2.38 11.10 11.39
CA ARG A 193 -1.35 11.73 10.55
C ARG A 193 -1.87 12.23 9.21
N ASN A 194 -3.17 12.02 8.91
CA ASN A 194 -3.77 12.26 7.59
C ASN A 194 -2.96 11.60 6.45
N ALA A 195 -2.41 10.41 6.73
CA ALA A 195 -1.59 9.66 5.80
C ALA A 195 -2.44 9.00 4.71
N THR A 196 -2.04 9.11 3.46
CA THR A 196 -2.71 8.39 2.37
C THR A 196 -2.16 6.98 2.27
N ILE A 197 -3.03 5.97 2.33
CA ILE A 197 -2.63 4.55 2.25
C ILE A 197 -3.37 3.89 1.09
N ILE A 198 -2.63 3.26 0.19
CA ILE A 198 -3.16 2.46 -0.92
C ILE A 198 -2.75 1.02 -0.69
N MET A 199 -3.71 0.17 -0.34
CA MET A 199 -3.49 -1.22 0.00
C MET A 199 -4.01 -2.14 -1.11
N VAL A 200 -3.18 -3.05 -1.57
CA VAL A 200 -3.64 -4.19 -2.38
C VAL A 200 -3.92 -5.36 -1.44
N THR A 201 -5.08 -5.95 -1.57
CA THR A 201 -5.43 -7.18 -0.84
C THR A 201 -6.54 -7.95 -1.55
N HIS A 202 -6.59 -9.25 -1.31
CA HIS A 202 -7.73 -10.11 -1.68
C HIS A 202 -8.61 -10.43 -0.46
N ASP A 203 -8.19 -10.03 0.74
CA ASP A 203 -8.91 -10.27 2.00
C ASP A 203 -9.99 -9.19 2.23
N PRO A 204 -11.29 -9.56 2.23
CA PRO A 204 -12.37 -8.62 2.49
C PRO A 204 -12.37 -8.06 3.92
N VAL A 205 -11.78 -8.78 4.89
CA VAL A 205 -11.62 -8.27 6.25
C VAL A 205 -10.64 -7.10 6.24
N ALA A 206 -9.47 -7.25 5.61
CA ALA A 206 -8.50 -6.17 5.47
C ALA A 206 -9.09 -4.97 4.73
N ALA A 207 -9.78 -5.21 3.61
CA ALA A 207 -10.41 -4.15 2.82
C ALA A 207 -11.49 -3.38 3.59
N SER A 208 -12.19 -4.01 4.54
CA SER A 208 -13.22 -3.36 5.36
C SER A 208 -12.71 -2.23 6.27
N TYR A 209 -11.41 -2.15 6.50
CA TYR A 209 -10.77 -1.05 7.25
C TYR A 209 -10.64 0.24 6.41
N CYS A 210 -10.69 0.11 5.10
CA CYS A 210 -10.54 1.23 4.17
C CYS A 210 -11.82 2.08 4.09
N SER A 211 -11.65 3.33 3.65
CA SER A 211 -12.76 4.25 3.35
C SER A 211 -13.36 4.01 1.96
N ARG A 212 -12.56 3.43 1.05
CA ARG A 212 -12.93 3.19 -0.35
C ARG A 212 -12.24 1.95 -0.89
N ILE A 213 -12.91 1.23 -1.77
CA ILE A 213 -12.37 0.04 -2.43
C ILE A 213 -12.56 0.17 -3.93
N LEU A 214 -11.48 -0.06 -4.68
CA LEU A 214 -11.51 -0.22 -6.13
C LEU A 214 -11.44 -1.70 -6.46
N PHE A 215 -12.43 -2.21 -7.19
CA PHE A 215 -12.42 -3.57 -7.69
C PHE A 215 -11.91 -3.61 -9.13
N ILE A 216 -10.86 -4.41 -9.37
CA ILE A 216 -10.27 -4.63 -10.68
C ILE A 216 -10.59 -6.04 -11.15
N LYS A 217 -11.05 -6.15 -12.39
CA LYS A 217 -11.29 -7.44 -13.07
C LYS A 217 -10.76 -7.37 -14.50
N ASP A 218 -9.98 -8.37 -14.88
CA ASP A 218 -9.45 -8.53 -16.25
C ASP A 218 -8.73 -7.29 -16.80
N GLY A 219 -8.06 -6.55 -15.91
CA GLY A 219 -7.31 -5.33 -16.23
C GLY A 219 -8.15 -4.05 -16.31
N HIS A 220 -9.45 -4.11 -16.02
CA HIS A 220 -10.35 -2.95 -16.00
C HIS A 220 -10.81 -2.61 -14.58
N LEU A 221 -11.16 -1.34 -14.35
CA LEU A 221 -11.89 -0.93 -13.16
C LEU A 221 -13.34 -1.42 -13.31
N TYR A 222 -13.72 -2.38 -12.45
CA TYR A 222 -15.05 -2.98 -12.49
C TYR A 222 -16.08 -2.14 -11.74
N THR A 223 -15.79 -1.80 -10.49
CA THR A 223 -16.67 -0.97 -9.64
C THR A 223 -15.88 -0.39 -8.48
N GLN A 224 -16.52 0.53 -7.76
CA GLN A 224 -15.96 1.15 -6.55
C GLN A 224 -17.00 1.09 -5.45
N LEU A 225 -16.54 0.84 -4.22
CA LEU A 225 -17.36 0.94 -3.02
C LEU A 225 -16.82 2.05 -2.12
N HIS A 226 -17.71 2.83 -1.53
CA HIS A 226 -17.39 3.84 -0.54
C HIS A 226 -18.06 3.46 0.78
N LYS A 227 -17.27 3.47 1.86
CA LYS A 227 -17.78 3.14 3.20
C LYS A 227 -18.78 4.17 3.71
N GLY A 228 -18.55 5.45 3.44
CA GLY A 228 -19.38 6.53 3.95
C GLY A 228 -19.54 6.45 5.47
N ASN A 229 -20.79 6.53 5.94
CA ASN A 229 -21.14 6.46 7.37
C ASN A 229 -21.38 5.04 7.89
N GLN A 230 -21.12 4.01 7.08
CA GLN A 230 -21.32 2.61 7.49
C GLN A 230 -20.32 2.20 8.58
N THR A 231 -20.75 1.29 9.45
CA THR A 231 -19.85 0.55 10.32
C THR A 231 -18.94 -0.36 9.50
N ARG A 232 -17.83 -0.80 10.08
CA ARG A 232 -16.92 -1.74 9.40
C ARG A 232 -17.64 -3.06 9.06
N GLN A 233 -18.56 -3.54 9.91
CA GLN A 233 -19.30 -4.77 9.68
C GLN A 233 -20.28 -4.67 8.51
N GLU A 234 -20.97 -3.55 8.36
CA GLU A 234 -21.85 -3.30 7.21
C GLU A 234 -21.05 -3.22 5.93
N PHE A 235 -19.97 -2.44 5.94
CA PHE A 235 -19.10 -2.32 4.77
C PHE A 235 -18.46 -3.65 4.37
N PHE A 236 -18.05 -4.48 5.35
CA PHE A 236 -17.56 -5.84 5.08
C PHE A 236 -18.57 -6.69 4.32
N LYS A 237 -19.88 -6.62 4.66
CA LYS A 237 -20.94 -7.36 3.94
C LYS A 237 -21.04 -6.92 2.49
N ASP A 238 -20.94 -5.60 2.21
CA ASP A 238 -20.96 -5.07 0.85
C ASP A 238 -19.73 -5.52 0.05
N VAL A 239 -18.57 -5.55 0.68
CA VAL A 239 -17.33 -6.05 0.08
C VAL A 239 -17.48 -7.53 -0.30
N MET A 240 -17.97 -8.36 0.61
CA MET A 240 -18.19 -9.80 0.37
C MET A 240 -19.19 -10.03 -0.78
N LYS A 241 -20.29 -9.28 -0.80
CA LYS A 241 -21.30 -9.37 -1.87
C LYS A 241 -20.68 -9.04 -3.23
N THR A 242 -19.90 -7.96 -3.31
CA THR A 242 -19.26 -7.52 -4.55
C THR A 242 -18.21 -8.53 -5.02
N GLN A 243 -17.41 -9.06 -4.08
CA GLN A 243 -16.41 -10.09 -4.36
C GLN A 243 -17.07 -11.39 -4.88
N GLY A 244 -18.20 -11.80 -4.32
CA GLY A 244 -18.98 -12.95 -4.77
C GLY A 244 -19.43 -12.80 -6.24
N VAL A 245 -19.94 -11.64 -6.62
CA VAL A 245 -20.33 -11.34 -8.01
C VAL A 245 -19.12 -11.38 -8.95
N LEU A 246 -17.98 -10.82 -8.51
CA LEU A 246 -16.74 -10.82 -9.30
C LEU A 246 -16.18 -12.23 -9.51
N GLY A 247 -16.29 -13.10 -8.50
CA GLY A 247 -15.83 -14.49 -8.54
C GLY A 247 -16.72 -15.42 -9.35
N GLY A 248 -17.83 -14.95 -9.91
CA GLY A 248 -18.75 -15.76 -10.73
C GLY A 248 -19.72 -16.62 -9.94
N VAL A 249 -19.86 -16.40 -8.63
CA VAL A 249 -20.96 -16.98 -7.85
C VAL A 249 -22.23 -16.19 -8.19
N GLN A 250 -22.85 -16.55 -9.31
CA GLN A 250 -24.24 -16.15 -9.56
C GLN A 250 -25.09 -16.87 -8.50
N ASN A 251 -25.84 -16.12 -7.69
CA ASN A 251 -26.93 -16.68 -6.92
C ASN A 251 -27.95 -17.23 -7.92
N GLU A 252 -27.94 -18.54 -8.12
CA GLU A 252 -29.09 -19.26 -8.67
C GLU A 252 -30.22 -19.08 -7.66
N HIS A 253 -31.20 -18.28 -8.04
CA HIS A 253 -32.52 -18.22 -7.41
C HIS A 253 -33.48 -19.21 -8.08
#